data_3d5209ccf9f10581a78fb31aa0f6d9a1
#
_entry.id   3d5209ccf9f10581a78fb31aa0f6d9a1
#
_cell.length_a   1.000
_cell.length_b   1.000
_cell.length_c   1.000
_cell.angle_alpha   90.00
_cell.angle_beta   90.00
_cell.angle_gamma   90.00
#
_symmetry.space_group_name_H-M   'P 1'
#
loop_
_entity.id
_entity.type
_entity.pdbx_description
1 polymer ?
#
loop_
_entity_poly.entity_id
_entity_poly.type
_entity_poly.pdbx_seq_one_letter_code
_entity_poly.pdbx_strand_id
1 'polypeptide(L)'
;MTNKIEHFGWLVSPYSAKTRAYLKYKQIPFNDVEPNIFHFYTKIQKAVGRIIMPTLKLPDGSWLQDSSHIIDEMELKYPSRSITPEGNNQVLVSLLFELYADEWLPMAALHYRWNIKAN
;
A
#
# COMPACT_ATOMS: atom_id res chain seq x y z
N MET A 1 -14.36 19.57 2.06
CA MET A 1 -13.28 18.70 2.57
C MET A 1 -13.72 17.26 2.39
N THR A 2 -13.03 16.48 1.59
CA THR A 2 -13.37 15.07 1.36
C THR A 2 -13.05 14.28 2.63
N ASN A 3 -14.11 13.85 3.32
CA ASN A 3 -14.01 13.05 4.54
C ASN A 3 -13.62 11.58 4.24
N LYS A 4 -12.85 11.36 3.16
CA LYS A 4 -12.42 10.04 2.67
C LYS A 4 -10.92 9.98 2.58
N ILE A 5 -10.38 8.79 2.79
CA ILE A 5 -8.97 8.48 2.56
C ILE A 5 -8.65 8.71 1.07
N GLU A 6 -7.53 9.37 0.79
CA GLU A 6 -6.95 9.43 -0.55
C GLU A 6 -5.80 8.41 -0.63
N HIS A 7 -5.92 7.43 -1.51
CA HIS A 7 -4.89 6.44 -1.79
C HIS A 7 -4.14 6.83 -3.05
N PHE A 8 -2.88 7.24 -2.90
CA PHE A 8 -2.00 7.54 -4.01
C PHE A 8 -1.20 6.29 -4.37
N GLY A 9 -1.43 5.74 -5.55
CA GLY A 9 -0.79 4.51 -5.96
C GLY A 9 -0.82 4.29 -7.47
N TRP A 10 0.22 3.66 -8.00
CA TRP A 10 0.28 3.28 -9.40
C TRP A 10 -0.46 1.96 -9.66
N LEU A 11 -1.11 1.86 -10.80
CA LEU A 11 -1.80 0.63 -11.23
C LEU A 11 -0.83 -0.54 -11.42
N VAL A 12 0.40 -0.25 -11.85
CA VAL A 12 1.42 -1.26 -12.14
C VAL A 12 2.25 -1.67 -10.91
N SER A 13 2.08 -0.99 -9.78
CA SER A 13 2.83 -1.27 -8.56
C SER A 13 2.18 -2.40 -7.74
N PRO A 14 2.90 -3.49 -7.44
CA PRO A 14 2.37 -4.56 -6.57
C PRO A 14 2.08 -4.05 -5.16
N TYR A 15 2.88 -3.14 -4.62
CA TYR A 15 2.67 -2.56 -3.30
C TYR A 15 1.42 -1.67 -3.24
N SER A 16 1.14 -0.90 -4.32
CA SER A 16 -0.11 -0.17 -4.44
C SER A 16 -1.32 -1.09 -4.61
N ALA A 17 -1.15 -2.21 -5.30
CA ALA A 17 -2.18 -3.24 -5.41
C ALA A 17 -2.47 -3.90 -4.06
N LYS A 18 -1.43 -4.19 -3.24
CA LYS A 18 -1.54 -4.75 -1.88
C LYS A 18 -2.42 -3.85 -1.00
N THR A 19 -2.10 -2.57 -0.88
CA THR A 19 -2.87 -1.63 -0.05
C THR A 19 -4.29 -1.38 -0.59
N ARG A 20 -4.45 -1.32 -1.91
CA ARG A 20 -5.77 -1.19 -2.55
C ARG A 20 -6.68 -2.40 -2.27
N ALA A 21 -6.14 -3.61 -2.37
CA ALA A 21 -6.86 -4.85 -2.07
C ALA A 21 -7.23 -4.90 -0.58
N TYR A 22 -6.32 -4.52 0.31
CA TYR A 22 -6.56 -4.43 1.73
C TYR A 22 -7.73 -3.48 2.07
N LEU A 23 -7.68 -2.23 1.59
CA LEU A 23 -8.74 -1.24 1.84
C LEU A 23 -10.11 -1.72 1.33
N LYS A 24 -10.14 -2.39 0.16
CA LYS A 24 -11.36 -3.00 -0.37
C LYS A 24 -11.88 -4.15 0.51
N TYR A 25 -11.00 -5.04 0.94
CA TYR A 25 -11.36 -6.14 1.83
C TYR A 25 -11.96 -5.64 3.15
N LYS A 26 -11.35 -4.63 3.74
CA LYS A 26 -11.82 -3.97 4.97
C LYS A 26 -13.10 -3.14 4.76
N GLN A 27 -13.53 -2.94 3.51
CA GLN A 27 -14.64 -2.05 3.15
C GLN A 27 -14.45 -0.61 3.62
N ILE A 28 -13.21 -0.15 3.69
CA ILE A 28 -12.87 1.22 4.04
C ILE A 28 -13.04 2.11 2.80
N PRO A 29 -13.90 3.15 2.85
CA PRO A 29 -14.09 4.03 1.71
C PRO A 29 -12.84 4.87 1.42
N PHE A 30 -12.35 4.83 0.20
CA PHE A 30 -11.21 5.63 -0.24
C PHE A 30 -11.40 6.13 -1.68
N ASN A 31 -10.68 7.19 -2.01
CA ASN A 31 -10.49 7.66 -3.36
C ASN A 31 -9.14 7.15 -3.87
N ASP A 32 -9.15 6.38 -4.95
CA ASP A 32 -7.93 5.91 -5.59
C ASP A 32 -7.46 6.97 -6.59
N VAL A 33 -6.28 7.51 -6.34
CA VAL A 33 -5.70 8.61 -7.11
C VAL A 33 -4.42 8.12 -7.77
N GLU A 34 -4.41 8.08 -9.10
CA GLU A 34 -3.16 7.86 -9.83
C GLU A 34 -2.36 9.17 -9.84
N PRO A 35 -1.22 9.21 -9.12
CA PRO A 35 -0.49 10.45 -8.97
C PRO A 35 0.23 10.82 -10.27
N ASN A 36 0.11 12.07 -10.67
CA ASN A 36 0.93 12.67 -11.71
C ASN A 36 2.15 13.42 -11.12
N ILE A 37 3.01 13.93 -11.98
CA ILE A 37 4.24 14.65 -11.56
C ILE A 37 3.91 15.84 -10.63
N PHE A 38 2.81 16.53 -10.88
CA PHE A 38 2.37 17.65 -10.04
C PHE A 38 2.02 17.18 -8.62
N HIS A 39 1.30 16.06 -8.47
CA HIS A 39 1.00 15.48 -7.17
C HIS A 39 2.26 15.05 -6.40
N PHE A 40 3.27 14.53 -7.09
CA PHE A 40 4.53 14.14 -6.46
C PHE A 40 5.22 15.32 -5.76
N TYR A 41 5.44 16.39 -6.49
CA TYR A 41 6.23 17.52 -5.96
C TYR A 41 5.42 18.47 -5.08
N THR A 42 4.13 18.65 -5.35
CA THR A 42 3.33 19.64 -4.62
C THR A 42 2.64 19.10 -3.38
N LYS A 43 2.24 17.83 -3.40
CA LYS A 43 1.49 17.21 -2.29
C LYS A 43 2.33 16.20 -1.52
N ILE A 44 2.83 15.16 -2.19
CA ILE A 44 3.44 14.00 -1.51
C ILE A 44 4.81 14.36 -0.96
N GLN A 45 5.70 14.91 -1.77
CA GLN A 45 7.05 15.27 -1.32
C GLN A 45 7.04 16.33 -0.20
N LYS A 46 6.13 17.30 -0.29
CA LYS A 46 6.00 18.33 0.77
C LYS A 46 5.48 17.76 2.07
N ALA A 47 4.61 16.74 2.02
CA ALA A 47 4.00 16.17 3.21
C ALA A 47 4.89 15.15 3.91
N VAL A 48 5.60 14.31 3.16
CA VAL A 48 6.33 13.14 3.70
C VAL A 48 7.81 13.11 3.34
N GLY A 49 8.31 14.09 2.57
CA GLY A 49 9.74 14.24 2.24
C GLY A 49 10.26 13.24 1.20
N ARG A 50 9.50 12.21 0.85
CA ARG A 50 9.88 11.15 -0.10
C ARG A 50 8.73 10.86 -1.06
N ILE A 51 9.06 10.52 -2.31
CA ILE A 51 8.10 10.05 -3.31
C ILE A 51 8.11 8.53 -3.31
N ILE A 52 7.35 7.92 -2.41
CA ILE A 52 7.18 6.46 -2.29
C ILE A 52 5.71 6.13 -2.47
N MET A 53 5.42 5.13 -3.30
CA MET A 53 4.07 4.62 -3.52
C MET A 53 3.96 3.19 -2.99
N PRO A 54 2.87 2.84 -2.33
CA PRO A 54 1.68 3.64 -2.04
C PRO A 54 1.86 4.67 -0.93
N THR A 55 1.04 5.71 -0.97
CA THR A 55 0.90 6.70 0.10
C THR A 55 -0.58 6.94 0.39
N LEU A 56 -0.96 6.97 1.66
CA LEU A 56 -2.31 7.35 2.09
C LEU A 56 -2.29 8.74 2.72
N LYS A 57 -3.32 9.52 2.39
CA LYS A 57 -3.69 10.71 3.14
C LYS A 57 -5.00 10.45 3.87
N LEU A 58 -4.97 10.59 5.18
CA LEU A 58 -6.12 10.35 6.03
C LEU A 58 -7.00 11.61 6.16
N PRO A 59 -8.28 11.47 6.57
CA PRO A 59 -9.19 12.61 6.76
C PRO A 59 -8.72 13.64 7.78
N ASP A 60 -7.93 13.21 8.78
CA ASP A 60 -7.30 14.08 9.78
C ASP A 60 -6.10 14.89 9.24
N GLY A 61 -5.74 14.69 7.97
CA GLY A 61 -4.62 15.34 7.31
C GLY A 61 -3.29 14.62 7.48
N SER A 62 -3.22 13.54 8.26
CA SER A 62 -2.02 12.72 8.41
C SER A 62 -1.73 11.91 7.15
N TRP A 63 -0.45 11.56 6.96
CA TRP A 63 0.04 10.82 5.81
C TRP A 63 0.76 9.56 6.26
N LEU A 64 0.49 8.45 5.56
CA LEU A 64 1.14 7.17 5.77
C LEU A 64 1.82 6.72 4.47
N GLN A 65 3.02 6.19 4.60
CA GLN A 65 3.79 5.58 3.51
C GLN A 65 4.26 4.20 3.91
N ASP A 66 4.70 3.42 2.91
CA ASP A 66 5.04 2.02 3.04
C ASP A 66 3.81 1.11 3.20
N SER A 67 3.75 0.06 2.36
CA SER A 67 2.54 -0.78 2.29
C SER A 67 2.28 -1.56 3.57
N SER A 68 3.30 -2.06 4.23
CA SER A 68 3.16 -2.80 5.49
C SER A 68 2.79 -1.87 6.63
N HIS A 69 3.49 -0.73 6.76
CA HIS A 69 3.17 0.27 7.77
C HIS A 69 1.75 0.85 7.59
N ILE A 70 1.31 1.08 6.36
CA ILE A 70 -0.07 1.49 6.07
C ILE A 70 -1.07 0.47 6.61
N ILE A 71 -0.84 -0.82 6.36
CA ILE A 71 -1.74 -1.89 6.80
C ILE A 71 -1.76 -1.97 8.33
N ASP A 72 -0.61 -1.91 8.99
CA ASP A 72 -0.51 -1.96 10.45
C ASP A 72 -1.29 -0.82 11.11
N GLU A 73 -1.10 0.41 10.65
CA GLU A 73 -1.81 1.58 11.17
C GLU A 73 -3.33 1.51 10.91
N MET A 74 -3.71 0.98 9.75
CA MET A 74 -5.11 0.83 9.41
C MET A 74 -5.78 -0.33 10.18
N GLU A 75 -5.06 -1.40 10.53
CA GLU A 75 -5.55 -2.45 11.43
C GLU A 75 -5.88 -1.89 12.82
N LEU A 76 -5.02 -1.02 13.34
CA LEU A 76 -5.27 -0.35 14.63
C LEU A 76 -6.47 0.59 14.57
N LYS A 77 -6.63 1.37 13.50
CA LYS A 77 -7.74 2.32 13.33
C LYS A 77 -9.07 1.63 13.00
N TYR A 78 -9.04 0.51 12.28
CA TYR A 78 -10.22 -0.23 11.81
C TYR A 78 -10.13 -1.70 12.20
N PRO A 79 -10.36 -2.06 13.47
CA PRO A 79 -10.16 -3.43 13.96
C PRO A 79 -11.15 -4.46 13.41
N SER A 80 -12.27 -4.02 12.84
CA SER A 80 -13.24 -4.93 12.22
C SER A 80 -12.62 -5.62 10.99
N ARG A 81 -12.98 -6.90 10.75
CA ARG A 81 -12.46 -7.70 9.64
C ARG A 81 -10.93 -7.75 9.62
N SER A 82 -10.31 -7.99 10.78
CA SER A 82 -8.86 -8.10 10.87
C SER A 82 -8.31 -9.12 9.89
N ILE A 83 -7.15 -8.80 9.30
CA ILE A 83 -6.38 -9.73 8.47
C ILE A 83 -5.34 -10.49 9.29
N THR A 84 -5.12 -10.08 10.54
CA THR A 84 -4.16 -10.72 11.43
C THR A 84 -4.77 -12.02 11.97
N PRO A 85 -4.12 -13.17 11.76
CA PRO A 85 -4.59 -14.44 12.32
C PRO A 85 -4.55 -14.45 13.86
N GLU A 86 -5.41 -15.24 14.50
CA GLU A 86 -5.47 -15.32 15.96
C GLU A 86 -4.36 -16.21 16.57
N GLY A 87 -3.85 -17.18 15.83
CA GLY A 87 -2.85 -18.13 16.32
C GLY A 87 -1.41 -17.68 16.08
N ASN A 88 -0.54 -17.77 17.08
CA ASN A 88 0.86 -17.34 16.97
C ASN A 88 1.60 -17.99 15.79
N ASN A 89 1.39 -19.30 15.55
CA ASN A 89 1.99 -19.99 14.41
C ASN A 89 1.48 -19.45 13.07
N GLN A 90 0.20 -19.12 13.00
CA GLN A 90 -0.40 -18.54 11.80
C GLN A 90 0.11 -17.11 11.57
N VAL A 91 0.29 -16.32 12.63
CA VAL A 91 0.91 -14.99 12.55
C VAL A 91 2.34 -15.12 12.00
N LEU A 92 3.15 -16.04 12.52
CA LEU A 92 4.50 -16.26 12.02
C LEU A 92 4.51 -16.64 10.55
N VAL A 93 3.65 -17.57 10.13
CA VAL A 93 3.54 -17.98 8.72
C VAL A 93 3.09 -16.82 7.86
N SER A 94 2.14 -16.01 8.31
CA SER A 94 1.68 -14.81 7.60
C SER A 94 2.82 -13.80 7.36
N LEU A 95 3.60 -13.52 8.40
CA LEU A 95 4.77 -12.62 8.31
C LEU A 95 5.85 -13.15 7.37
N LEU A 96 6.10 -14.48 7.37
CA LEU A 96 7.05 -15.09 6.43
C LEU A 96 6.56 -14.99 4.98
N PHE A 97 5.25 -15.17 4.73
CA PHE A 97 4.68 -14.97 3.40
C PHE A 97 4.72 -13.50 2.98
N GLU A 98 4.48 -12.58 3.90
CA GLU A 98 4.59 -11.15 3.62
C GLU A 98 6.03 -10.78 3.23
N LEU A 99 7.02 -11.21 4.02
CA LEU A 99 8.43 -11.01 3.72
C LEU A 99 8.81 -11.60 2.35
N TYR A 100 8.35 -12.80 2.06
CA TYR A 100 8.58 -13.46 0.77
C TYR A 100 7.95 -12.67 -0.38
N ALA A 101 6.72 -12.20 -0.22
CA ALA A 101 5.99 -11.46 -1.23
C ALA A 101 6.57 -10.05 -1.48
N ASP A 102 7.04 -9.39 -0.43
CA ASP A 102 7.53 -8.00 -0.53
C ASP A 102 9.00 -7.91 -0.95
N GLU A 103 9.83 -8.90 -0.61
CA GLU A 103 11.28 -8.84 -0.86
C GLU A 103 11.74 -9.78 -1.99
N TRP A 104 11.16 -10.96 -2.13
CA TRP A 104 11.65 -11.96 -3.07
C TRP A 104 10.88 -12.00 -4.39
N LEU A 105 9.55 -11.99 -4.34
CA LEU A 105 8.73 -12.01 -5.56
C LEU A 105 8.93 -10.80 -6.48
N PRO A 106 9.19 -9.57 -5.99
CA PRO A 106 9.46 -8.44 -6.86
C PRO A 106 10.67 -8.61 -7.77
N MET A 107 11.69 -9.35 -7.35
CA MET A 107 12.86 -9.63 -8.19
C MET A 107 12.46 -10.38 -9.46
N ALA A 108 11.66 -11.44 -9.33
CA ALA A 108 11.15 -12.19 -10.46
C ALA A 108 10.18 -11.34 -11.31
N ALA A 109 9.24 -10.64 -10.66
CA ALA A 109 8.26 -9.81 -11.34
C ALA A 109 8.90 -8.67 -12.16
N LEU A 110 9.92 -8.01 -11.61
CA LEU A 110 10.67 -6.96 -12.32
C LEU A 110 11.51 -7.54 -13.46
N HIS A 111 12.14 -8.69 -13.24
CA HIS A 111 12.89 -9.38 -14.29
C HIS A 111 11.99 -9.68 -15.50
N TYR A 112 10.87 -10.33 -15.30
CA TYR A 112 9.95 -10.69 -16.38
C TYR A 112 9.29 -9.46 -17.03
N ARG A 113 9.09 -8.41 -16.31
CA ARG A 113 8.48 -7.17 -16.83
C ARG A 113 9.43 -6.36 -17.71
N TRP A 114 10.72 -6.29 -17.34
CA TRP A 114 11.64 -5.32 -17.94
C TRP A 114 12.80 -5.91 -18.72
N ASN A 115 13.17 -7.18 -18.48
CA ASN A 115 14.34 -7.80 -19.09
C ASN A 115 14.03 -8.78 -20.22
N ILE A 116 12.78 -9.20 -20.38
CA ILE A 116 12.38 -10.06 -21.49
C ILE A 116 11.86 -9.17 -22.62
N LYS A 117 12.60 -9.18 -23.74
CA LYS A 117 12.11 -8.55 -24.97
C LYS A 117 10.92 -9.39 -25.48
N ALA A 118 9.81 -8.74 -25.73
CA ALA A 118 8.73 -9.37 -26.49
C ALA A 118 9.28 -9.69 -27.90
N ASN A 119 9.23 -10.96 -28.31
CA ASN A 119 9.54 -11.40 -29.67
C ASN A 119 8.45 -10.94 -30.62
#